data_2a874e46be264998550e53d407283f7a
#
_entry.id   2a874e46be264998550e53d407283f7a
#
_cell.length_a   1.000
_cell.length_b   1.000
_cell.length_c   1.000
_cell.angle_alpha   90.00
_cell.angle_beta   90.00
_cell.angle_gamma   90.00
#
_symmetry.space_group_name_H-M   'P 1'
#
loop_
_entity.id
_entity.type
_entity.pdbx_description
1 polymer ?
#
loop_
_entity_poly.entity_id
_entity_poly.type
_entity_poly.pdbx_seq_one_letter_code
_entity_poly.pdbx_strand_id
1 'polypeptide(L)'
;MRPFTILLSLMVLSCNGSPGNNLPTPDSTQQATIDTPQVQAPAPVKDTTKLDGLWFLQPVLASDTATGKIPRLEFNLATKRFTGNTGCNNMSGTFDFTDSTLQFNQRIITTKMACVGYNEKAFLESLLKTNSYRLENGTLILLFNKTELSHWTRKVAPKPVINKA
;
A
#
# COMPACT_ATOMS: atom_id res chain seq x y z
N MET A 1 -33.24 6.67 28.64
CA MET A 1 -32.60 6.20 29.88
C MET A 1 -32.84 4.71 30.02
N ARG A 2 -31.86 3.88 29.74
CA ARG A 2 -31.91 2.43 29.99
C ARG A 2 -30.60 2.05 30.68
N PRO A 3 -30.62 1.41 31.84
CA PRO A 3 -29.41 1.02 32.57
C PRO A 3 -28.80 -0.26 31.97
N PHE A 4 -27.51 -0.24 31.77
CA PHE A 4 -26.72 -1.39 31.34
C PHE A 4 -26.23 -2.15 32.57
N THR A 5 -26.71 -3.35 32.75
CA THR A 5 -26.37 -4.24 33.88
C THR A 5 -25.05 -4.95 33.54
N ILE A 6 -24.02 -4.70 34.36
CA ILE A 6 -22.73 -5.38 34.33
C ILE A 6 -22.83 -6.67 35.07
N LEU A 7 -22.62 -7.82 34.39
CA LEU A 7 -22.48 -9.13 35.00
C LEU A 7 -21.00 -9.42 35.23
N LEU A 8 -20.62 -9.45 36.50
CA LEU A 8 -19.30 -9.81 37.01
C LEU A 8 -19.27 -11.34 37.18
N SER A 9 -18.48 -12.07 36.40
CA SER A 9 -18.27 -13.49 36.56
C SER A 9 -16.92 -13.77 37.21
N LEU A 10 -16.92 -14.20 38.47
CA LEU A 10 -15.79 -14.76 39.21
C LEU A 10 -15.55 -16.20 38.71
N MET A 11 -14.33 -16.53 38.31
CA MET A 11 -13.89 -17.92 38.24
C MET A 11 -12.73 -18.16 39.18
N VAL A 12 -12.96 -19.17 40.03
CA VAL A 12 -12.13 -19.62 41.13
C VAL A 12 -10.90 -20.42 40.66
N LEU A 13 -9.81 -20.21 41.41
CA LEU A 13 -8.59 -21.01 41.39
C LEU A 13 -8.90 -22.44 41.85
N SER A 14 -8.29 -23.43 41.20
CA SER A 14 -8.11 -24.77 41.77
C SER A 14 -6.63 -25.16 41.65
N CYS A 15 -5.95 -25.12 42.77
CA CYS A 15 -4.65 -25.76 43.00
C CYS A 15 -4.88 -27.23 43.32
N ASN A 16 -4.17 -28.11 42.66
CA ASN A 16 -3.99 -29.47 43.18
C ASN A 16 -2.50 -29.85 43.06
N GLY A 17 -1.86 -29.91 44.22
CA GLY A 17 -0.52 -30.43 44.39
C GLY A 17 -0.54 -31.90 44.73
N SER A 18 0.45 -32.63 44.30
CA SER A 18 0.87 -33.88 44.92
C SER A 18 2.36 -34.12 44.73
N PRO A 19 3.10 -34.48 45.76
CA PRO A 19 4.53 -34.73 45.69
C PRO A 19 4.81 -36.22 45.46
N GLY A 20 5.76 -36.48 44.55
CA GLY A 20 6.29 -37.83 44.35
C GLY A 20 7.80 -37.76 44.19
N ASN A 21 8.50 -38.08 45.27
CA ASN A 21 9.95 -38.34 45.28
C ASN A 21 10.26 -39.60 44.50
N ASN A 22 11.28 -39.57 43.64
CA ASN A 22 12.21 -40.68 43.44
C ASN A 22 13.52 -40.16 42.88
N LEU A 23 14.62 -40.49 43.55
CA LEU A 23 16.04 -40.23 43.31
C LEU A 23 16.66 -41.42 42.54
N PRO A 24 17.90 -41.41 42.12
CA PRO A 24 18.34 -41.21 40.73
C PRO A 24 18.99 -42.48 40.15
N THR A 25 19.10 -42.55 38.86
CA THR A 25 20.07 -43.42 38.18
C THR A 25 20.78 -42.63 37.07
N PRO A 26 22.09 -42.62 36.98
CA PRO A 26 22.80 -41.94 35.94
C PRO A 26 23.06 -42.92 34.76
N ASP A 27 22.58 -42.57 33.60
CA ASP A 27 23.25 -43.08 32.40
C ASP A 27 23.04 -42.13 31.20
N SER A 28 24.20 -41.64 30.79
CA SER A 28 24.74 -41.57 29.45
C SER A 28 23.97 -40.80 28.33
N THR A 29 24.75 -39.86 27.81
CA THR A 29 24.66 -39.32 26.44
C THR A 29 23.60 -38.23 26.21
N GLN A 30 23.83 -37.05 26.78
CA GLN A 30 23.30 -35.81 26.20
C GLN A 30 24.07 -35.47 24.92
N GLN A 31 23.46 -35.80 23.81
CA GLN A 31 23.80 -35.25 22.53
C GLN A 31 23.30 -33.80 22.53
N ALA A 32 24.23 -32.87 22.75
CA ALA A 32 23.99 -31.44 22.63
C ALA A 32 23.56 -31.13 21.18
N THR A 33 22.26 -30.96 20.96
CA THR A 33 21.79 -30.28 19.78
C THR A 33 22.17 -28.83 19.93
N ILE A 34 23.19 -28.45 19.18
CA ILE A 34 23.54 -27.03 18.98
C ILE A 34 22.37 -26.39 18.23
N ASP A 35 21.54 -25.68 18.97
CA ASP A 35 20.61 -24.72 18.38
C ASP A 35 21.46 -23.65 17.68
N THR A 36 21.71 -23.87 16.40
CA THR A 36 22.23 -22.83 15.51
C THR A 36 21.16 -21.72 15.45
N PRO A 37 21.48 -20.49 15.86
CA PRO A 37 20.55 -19.38 15.67
C PRO A 37 20.27 -19.27 14.18
N GLN A 38 19.06 -19.58 13.77
CA GLN A 38 18.60 -19.38 12.41
C GLN A 38 18.63 -17.87 12.16
N VAL A 39 19.71 -17.42 11.51
CA VAL A 39 19.83 -16.05 11.02
C VAL A 39 18.71 -15.87 10.01
N GLN A 40 17.62 -15.30 10.50
CA GLN A 40 16.48 -14.92 9.68
C GLN A 40 17.01 -13.95 8.65
N ALA A 41 17.00 -14.36 7.37
CA ALA A 41 17.43 -13.49 6.27
C ALA A 41 16.65 -12.17 6.38
N PRO A 42 17.35 -11.01 6.28
CA PRO A 42 16.67 -9.72 6.32
C PRO A 42 15.56 -9.71 5.28
N ALA A 43 14.36 -9.33 5.69
CA ALA A 43 13.26 -9.10 4.75
C ALA A 43 13.77 -8.16 3.64
N PRO A 44 13.44 -8.40 2.37
CA PRO A 44 13.93 -7.59 1.26
C PRO A 44 13.56 -6.13 1.53
N VAL A 45 14.57 -5.30 1.74
CA VAL A 45 14.42 -3.84 1.93
C VAL A 45 13.82 -3.31 0.64
N LYS A 46 12.57 -2.90 0.71
CA LYS A 46 11.87 -2.33 -0.44
C LYS A 46 12.51 -0.99 -0.75
N ASP A 47 13.15 -0.91 -1.91
CA ASP A 47 13.83 0.29 -2.36
C ASP A 47 12.81 1.40 -2.70
N THR A 48 12.49 2.22 -1.71
CA THR A 48 11.52 3.33 -1.81
C THR A 48 11.99 4.42 -2.77
N THR A 49 13.29 4.51 -3.06
CA THR A 49 13.82 5.49 -4.03
C THR A 49 13.24 5.26 -5.42
N LYS A 50 12.78 4.05 -5.70
CA LYS A 50 12.11 3.71 -6.96
C LYS A 50 10.73 4.36 -7.13
N LEU A 51 10.12 4.92 -6.07
CA LEU A 51 8.86 5.66 -6.18
C LEU A 51 9.08 7.04 -6.81
N ASP A 52 10.25 7.67 -6.64
CA ASP A 52 10.56 9.01 -7.13
C ASP A 52 10.39 9.17 -8.64
N GLY A 53 10.00 10.37 -9.09
CA GLY A 53 9.88 10.76 -10.49
C GLY A 53 8.54 10.42 -11.15
N LEU A 54 8.54 10.31 -12.46
CA LEU A 54 7.35 10.34 -13.32
C LEU A 54 6.73 8.97 -13.55
N TRP A 55 5.38 8.92 -13.45
CA TRP A 55 4.55 7.74 -13.66
C TRP A 55 3.34 8.08 -14.53
N PHE A 56 2.92 7.14 -15.38
CA PHE A 56 1.76 7.24 -16.26
C PHE A 56 0.74 6.16 -15.92
N LEU A 57 -0.54 6.53 -15.87
CA LEU A 57 -1.64 5.60 -15.63
C LEU A 57 -1.70 4.52 -16.72
N GLN A 58 -1.94 3.27 -16.32
CA GLN A 58 -2.08 2.13 -17.21
C GLN A 58 -3.12 1.11 -16.67
N PRO A 59 -3.94 0.53 -17.52
CA PRO A 59 -4.21 0.95 -18.89
C PRO A 59 -4.96 2.29 -18.92
N VAL A 60 -4.79 3.08 -19.97
CA VAL A 60 -5.56 4.30 -20.17
C VAL A 60 -6.83 3.94 -20.93
N LEU A 61 -7.98 4.10 -20.28
CA LEU A 61 -9.29 3.95 -20.90
C LEU A 61 -9.71 5.28 -21.56
N ALA A 62 -10.63 5.22 -22.50
CA ALA A 62 -11.18 6.42 -23.13
C ALA A 62 -11.84 7.38 -22.11
N SER A 63 -12.38 6.81 -21.01
CA SER A 63 -12.95 7.55 -19.89
C SER A 63 -11.92 8.23 -18.98
N ASP A 64 -10.65 7.90 -19.10
CA ASP A 64 -9.58 8.43 -18.22
C ASP A 64 -9.02 9.76 -18.73
N THR A 65 -9.47 10.24 -19.88
CA THR A 65 -9.02 11.49 -20.47
C THR A 65 -10.10 12.16 -21.31
N ALA A 66 -10.29 13.44 -21.09
CA ALA A 66 -11.15 14.25 -21.94
C ALA A 66 -10.38 15.00 -23.05
N THR A 67 -9.08 15.17 -22.87
CA THR A 67 -8.21 16.01 -23.75
C THR A 67 -7.18 15.20 -24.49
N GLY A 68 -7.22 13.87 -24.42
CA GLY A 68 -6.19 12.98 -24.95
C GLY A 68 -4.88 13.00 -24.15
N LYS A 69 -4.82 13.71 -23.04
CA LYS A 69 -3.67 13.71 -22.11
C LYS A 69 -3.76 12.49 -21.23
N ILE A 70 -2.67 11.74 -21.16
CA ILE A 70 -2.59 10.58 -20.26
C ILE A 70 -2.42 11.07 -18.84
N PRO A 71 -3.24 10.58 -17.87
CA PRO A 71 -3.03 10.86 -16.45
C PRO A 71 -1.61 10.50 -16.02
N ARG A 72 -0.99 11.40 -15.27
CA ARG A 72 0.39 11.23 -14.81
C ARG A 72 0.57 11.75 -13.40
N LEU A 73 1.51 11.15 -12.69
CA LEU A 73 1.99 11.56 -11.37
C LEU A 73 3.52 11.69 -11.43
N GLU A 74 4.05 12.74 -10.84
CA GLU A 74 5.48 12.94 -10.67
C GLU A 74 5.74 13.18 -9.18
N PHE A 75 6.41 12.24 -8.54
CA PHE A 75 6.75 12.30 -7.13
C PHE A 75 8.14 12.92 -6.93
N ASN A 76 8.24 13.80 -5.95
CA ASN A 76 9.50 14.29 -5.40
C ASN A 76 9.55 13.87 -3.94
N LEU A 77 10.32 12.83 -3.63
CA LEU A 77 10.40 12.25 -2.28
C LEU A 77 11.11 13.18 -1.29
N ALA A 78 12.08 13.97 -1.77
CA ALA A 78 12.84 14.89 -0.91
C ALA A 78 11.94 15.99 -0.33
N THR A 79 10.99 16.48 -1.12
CA THR A 79 10.06 17.55 -0.72
C THR A 79 8.69 17.03 -0.29
N LYS A 80 8.44 15.73 -0.44
CA LYS A 80 7.12 15.08 -0.25
C LYS A 80 6.01 15.76 -1.05
N ARG A 81 6.33 16.23 -2.24
CA ARG A 81 5.40 16.90 -3.16
C ARG A 81 5.20 16.06 -4.41
N PHE A 82 4.00 16.14 -4.96
CA PHE A 82 3.73 15.60 -6.27
C PHE A 82 3.14 16.67 -7.19
N THR A 83 3.38 16.50 -8.47
CA THR A 83 2.71 17.18 -9.56
C THR A 83 2.13 16.15 -10.52
N GLY A 84 1.24 16.57 -11.40
CA GLY A 84 0.69 15.65 -12.37
C GLY A 84 -0.39 16.25 -13.26
N ASN A 85 -1.09 15.35 -13.94
CA ASN A 85 -2.25 15.67 -14.74
C ASN A 85 -3.31 14.57 -14.54
N THR A 86 -4.55 14.96 -14.38
CA THR A 86 -5.67 14.05 -14.14
C THR A 86 -6.19 13.36 -15.41
N GLY A 87 -5.68 13.75 -16.59
CA GLY A 87 -6.30 13.46 -17.89
C GLY A 87 -7.08 14.64 -18.45
N CYS A 88 -7.31 15.65 -17.62
CA CYS A 88 -7.94 16.94 -17.95
C CYS A 88 -7.09 18.08 -17.39
N ASN A 89 -7.05 18.21 -16.06
CA ASN A 89 -6.41 19.31 -15.35
C ASN A 89 -5.02 18.95 -14.84
N ASN A 90 -4.15 19.96 -14.73
CA ASN A 90 -2.93 19.82 -13.96
C ASN A 90 -3.29 19.77 -12.47
N MET A 91 -2.52 18.99 -11.72
CA MET A 91 -2.70 18.84 -10.28
C MET A 91 -1.38 18.91 -9.54
N SER A 92 -1.44 19.30 -8.28
CA SER A 92 -0.30 19.28 -7.36
C SER A 92 -0.77 19.14 -5.92
N GLY A 93 0.12 18.62 -5.07
CA GLY A 93 -0.16 18.46 -3.65
C GLY A 93 1.04 17.89 -2.90
N THR A 94 0.77 17.42 -1.70
CA THR A 94 1.74 16.75 -0.86
C THR A 94 1.29 15.34 -0.55
N PHE A 95 2.22 14.49 -0.15
CA PHE A 95 1.96 13.12 0.26
C PHE A 95 2.91 12.70 1.37
N ASP A 96 2.51 11.70 2.13
CA ASP A 96 3.35 10.99 3.07
C ASP A 96 3.53 9.55 2.63
N PHE A 97 4.72 8.99 2.90
CA PHE A 97 5.05 7.64 2.48
C PHE A 97 6.01 6.95 3.46
N THR A 98 5.95 5.62 3.46
CA THR A 98 6.90 4.69 4.08
C THR A 98 7.24 3.60 3.07
N ASP A 99 7.87 2.53 3.50
CA ASP A 99 8.19 1.38 2.64
C ASP A 99 6.95 0.70 2.02
N SER A 100 5.78 0.87 2.60
CA SER A 100 4.54 0.21 2.16
C SER A 100 3.31 1.10 2.13
N THR A 101 3.37 2.27 2.75
CA THR A 101 2.25 3.22 2.80
C THR A 101 2.50 4.40 1.87
N LEU A 102 1.43 4.90 1.28
CA LEU A 102 1.42 6.13 0.49
C LEU A 102 0.07 6.80 0.70
N GLN A 103 0.07 8.03 1.18
CA GLN A 103 -1.15 8.80 1.43
C GLN A 103 -1.04 10.19 0.81
N PHE A 104 -1.97 10.53 -0.05
CA PHE A 104 -2.08 11.88 -0.58
C PHE A 104 -2.78 12.79 0.43
N ASN A 105 -2.27 14.01 0.62
CA ASN A 105 -2.92 14.99 1.46
C ASN A 105 -4.27 15.41 0.82
N GLN A 106 -5.28 15.68 1.67
CA GLN A 106 -6.63 16.07 1.23
C GLN A 106 -6.66 17.35 0.37
N ARG A 107 -5.61 18.17 0.41
CA ARG A 107 -5.51 19.41 -0.34
C ARG A 107 -4.77 19.20 -1.67
N ILE A 108 -5.44 18.60 -2.64
CA ILE A 108 -4.96 18.57 -4.03
C ILE A 108 -5.43 19.84 -4.73
N ILE A 109 -4.48 20.60 -5.26
CA ILE A 109 -4.76 21.80 -6.09
C ILE A 109 -4.85 21.36 -7.53
N THR A 110 -5.91 21.77 -8.22
CA THR A 110 -6.09 21.52 -9.66
C THR A 110 -6.39 22.80 -10.42
N THR A 111 -6.01 22.84 -11.69
CA THR A 111 -6.57 23.84 -12.64
C THR A 111 -8.05 23.52 -12.88
N LYS A 112 -8.81 24.48 -13.38
CA LYS A 112 -10.26 24.33 -13.53
C LYS A 112 -10.67 24.45 -15.02
N MET A 113 -10.22 23.51 -15.84
CA MET A 113 -10.76 23.36 -17.19
C MET A 113 -12.03 22.53 -17.14
N ALA A 114 -13.05 22.92 -17.91
CA ALA A 114 -14.23 22.10 -18.11
C ALA A 114 -13.90 20.99 -19.11
N CYS A 115 -13.98 19.75 -18.67
CA CYS A 115 -13.72 18.58 -19.51
C CYS A 115 -15.00 17.76 -19.61
N VAL A 116 -15.72 17.97 -20.70
CA VAL A 116 -17.00 17.29 -20.95
C VAL A 116 -16.79 15.78 -21.07
N GLY A 117 -17.63 15.01 -20.38
CA GLY A 117 -17.56 13.54 -20.42
C GLY A 117 -16.47 12.90 -19.56
N TYR A 118 -15.69 13.68 -18.81
CA TYR A 118 -14.66 13.17 -17.92
C TYR A 118 -15.03 13.34 -16.44
N ASN A 119 -14.94 12.26 -15.69
CA ASN A 119 -15.21 12.26 -14.26
C ASN A 119 -13.92 12.47 -13.44
N GLU A 120 -13.37 13.68 -13.48
CA GLU A 120 -12.17 14.04 -12.72
C GLU A 120 -12.34 13.84 -11.22
N LYS A 121 -13.56 14.05 -10.70
CA LYS A 121 -13.84 13.86 -9.28
C LYS A 121 -13.57 12.42 -8.85
N ALA A 122 -14.02 11.43 -9.62
CA ALA A 122 -13.77 10.02 -9.32
C ALA A 122 -12.28 9.68 -9.34
N PHE A 123 -11.51 10.26 -10.28
CA PHE A 123 -10.07 10.10 -10.32
C PHE A 123 -9.39 10.65 -9.05
N LEU A 124 -9.71 11.88 -8.65
CA LEU A 124 -9.15 12.50 -7.45
C LEU A 124 -9.56 11.76 -6.17
N GLU A 125 -10.80 11.29 -6.08
CA GLU A 125 -11.27 10.47 -4.96
C GLU A 125 -10.50 9.15 -4.86
N SER A 126 -10.17 8.52 -5.99
CA SER A 126 -9.34 7.32 -6.04
C SER A 126 -7.93 7.58 -5.50
N LEU A 127 -7.30 8.70 -5.88
CA LEU A 127 -6.01 9.09 -5.32
C LEU A 127 -6.10 9.33 -3.81
N LEU A 128 -7.09 10.06 -3.34
CA LEU A 128 -7.28 10.39 -1.93
C LEU A 128 -7.60 9.16 -1.06
N LYS A 129 -8.19 8.12 -1.63
CA LYS A 129 -8.41 6.82 -0.96
C LYS A 129 -7.14 6.01 -0.80
N THR A 130 -6.10 6.27 -1.57
CA THR A 130 -4.85 5.51 -1.51
C THR A 130 -4.26 5.56 -0.09
N ASN A 131 -3.95 4.40 0.48
CA ASN A 131 -3.29 4.28 1.78
C ASN A 131 -2.04 3.38 1.75
N SER A 132 -1.80 2.69 0.64
CA SER A 132 -0.63 1.84 0.46
C SER A 132 -0.24 1.72 -1.01
N TYR A 133 0.95 1.21 -1.27
CA TYR A 133 1.44 0.99 -2.62
C TYR A 133 2.32 -0.26 -2.71
N ARG A 134 2.47 -0.76 -3.94
CA ARG A 134 3.45 -1.79 -4.31
C ARG A 134 4.23 -1.35 -5.54
N LEU A 135 5.48 -1.74 -5.59
CA LEU A 135 6.34 -1.61 -6.77
C LEU A 135 6.68 -3.02 -7.25
N GLU A 136 6.13 -3.42 -8.37
CA GLU A 136 6.29 -4.76 -8.93
C GLU A 136 6.61 -4.67 -10.43
N ASN A 137 7.72 -5.27 -10.85
CA ASN A 137 8.12 -5.33 -12.25
C ASN A 137 8.11 -3.97 -12.99
N GLY A 138 8.52 -2.90 -12.29
CA GLY A 138 8.52 -1.55 -12.84
C GLY A 138 7.14 -0.87 -12.89
N THR A 139 6.12 -1.49 -12.30
CA THR A 139 4.78 -0.95 -12.14
C THR A 139 4.57 -0.47 -10.72
N LEU A 140 4.07 0.74 -10.56
CA LEU A 140 3.56 1.26 -9.30
C LEU A 140 2.05 0.94 -9.23
N ILE A 141 1.64 0.25 -8.18
CA ILE A 141 0.25 -0.10 -7.91
C ILE A 141 -0.18 0.67 -6.68
N LEU A 142 -1.19 1.53 -6.82
CA LEU A 142 -1.81 2.23 -5.71
C LEU A 142 -2.96 1.40 -5.16
N LEU A 143 -3.05 1.29 -3.82
CA LEU A 143 -4.03 0.44 -3.15
C LEU A 143 -4.79 1.22 -2.06
N PHE A 144 -6.01 0.75 -1.83
CA PHE A 144 -6.75 1.01 -0.60
C PHE A 144 -6.89 -0.31 0.16
N ASN A 145 -6.22 -0.43 1.29
CA ASN A 145 -6.06 -1.70 2.02
C ASN A 145 -5.41 -2.76 1.11
N LYS A 146 -6.17 -3.79 0.71
CA LYS A 146 -5.73 -4.85 -0.20
C LYS A 146 -6.29 -4.71 -1.61
N THR A 147 -7.14 -3.70 -1.85
CA THR A 147 -7.80 -3.47 -3.14
C THR A 147 -6.93 -2.58 -4.02
N GLU A 148 -6.63 -3.03 -5.22
CA GLU A 148 -5.91 -2.24 -6.21
C GLU A 148 -6.83 -1.16 -6.79
N LEU A 149 -6.37 0.08 -6.77
CA LEU A 149 -7.09 1.24 -7.27
C LEU A 149 -6.64 1.62 -8.68
N SER A 150 -5.32 1.62 -8.91
CA SER A 150 -4.74 2.02 -10.19
C SER A 150 -3.31 1.51 -10.35
N HIS A 151 -2.91 1.34 -11.62
CA HIS A 151 -1.57 0.90 -11.99
C HIS A 151 -0.87 2.00 -12.79
N TRP A 152 0.43 2.16 -12.59
CA TRP A 152 1.23 3.22 -13.17
C TRP A 152 2.56 2.69 -13.65
N THR A 153 3.02 3.15 -14.80
CA THR A 153 4.31 2.74 -15.38
C THR A 153 5.19 3.94 -15.71
N ARG A 154 6.49 3.71 -15.84
CA ARG A 154 7.47 4.77 -16.22
C ARG A 154 7.36 5.21 -17.67
N LYS A 155 6.75 4.40 -18.51
CA LYS A 155 6.62 4.66 -19.96
C LYS A 155 5.16 4.55 -20.34
N VAL A 156 4.73 5.40 -21.24
CA VAL A 156 3.42 5.29 -21.87
C VAL A 156 3.40 4.04 -22.73
N ALA A 157 2.39 3.18 -22.56
CA ALA A 157 2.21 2.05 -23.45
C ALA A 157 1.96 2.56 -24.88
N PRO A 158 2.55 1.93 -25.92
CA PRO A 158 2.23 2.26 -27.30
C PRO A 158 0.72 2.11 -27.52
N LYS A 159 0.11 3.07 -28.23
CA LYS A 159 -1.28 2.91 -28.65
C LYS A 159 -1.42 1.59 -29.42
N PRO A 160 -2.44 0.77 -29.10
CA PRO A 160 -2.70 -0.41 -29.90
C PRO A 160 -2.91 0.01 -31.35
N VAL A 161 -2.12 -0.56 -32.25
CA VAL A 161 -2.29 -0.35 -33.70
C VAL A 161 -3.56 -1.11 -34.07
N ILE A 162 -4.65 -0.39 -34.24
CA ILE A 162 -5.88 -0.95 -34.79
C ILE A 162 -5.61 -1.08 -36.29
N ASN A 163 -5.18 -2.26 -36.72
CA ASN A 163 -5.19 -2.61 -38.13
C ASN A 163 -6.64 -2.60 -38.58
N LYS A 164 -7.06 -1.56 -39.29
CA LYS A 164 -8.33 -1.58 -40.01
C LYS A 164 -8.22 -2.66 -41.09
N ALA A 165 -8.97 -3.74 -40.89
CA ALA A 165 -9.19 -4.73 -41.90
C ALA A 165 -10.08 -4.16 -43.02
#